data_284d514ab3ddb19a6a519c0ec71c45b3
#
_entry.id   284d514ab3ddb19a6a519c0ec71c45b3
#
_cell.length_a   1.000
_cell.length_b   1.000
_cell.length_c   1.000
_cell.angle_alpha   90.00
_cell.angle_beta   90.00
_cell.angle_gamma   90.00
#
_symmetry.space_group_name_H-M   'P 1'
#
loop_
_entity.id
_entity.type
_entity.pdbx_description
1 polymer ?
#
loop_
_entity_poly.entity_id
_entity_poly.type
_entity_poly.pdbx_seq_one_letter_code
_entity_poly.pdbx_strand_id
1 'polypeptide(L)'
;MYKRQIWGCNYFDYSFTPGRIVWDKCNGKSSFSDCEIAYCSMHDSVRLFRYMWNGMMQGKSIREGYIQQGNKKLNEKRIHPTQKPVALYEWLFERYAKIGDKILDTHVGSASSLIAAERAGLQYVGFEKDEYYYKVSQKRIKEEGVRDEDNLESRR
;
A
#
# COMPACT_ATOMS: atom_id res chain seq x y z
N MET A 1 -5.19 -18.27 -12.14
CA MET A 1 -4.05 -17.43 -12.58
C MET A 1 -3.60 -16.59 -11.40
N TYR A 2 -2.30 -16.61 -11.04
CA TYR A 2 -1.78 -15.79 -9.95
C TYR A 2 -1.62 -14.34 -10.40
N LYS A 3 -2.20 -13.40 -9.64
CA LYS A 3 -2.03 -11.96 -9.82
C LYS A 3 -0.76 -11.54 -9.06
N ARG A 4 0.16 -10.83 -9.71
CA ARG A 4 1.45 -10.47 -9.13
C ARG A 4 1.70 -8.97 -9.25
N GLN A 5 2.16 -8.37 -8.13
CA GLN A 5 2.80 -7.05 -8.12
C GLN A 5 4.17 -7.17 -7.46
N ILE A 6 5.17 -6.57 -8.08
CA ILE A 6 6.53 -6.56 -7.56
C ILE A 6 7.01 -5.10 -7.52
N TRP A 7 7.01 -4.52 -6.32
CA TRP A 7 7.50 -3.16 -6.09
C TRP A 7 9.00 -3.08 -6.25
N GLY A 8 9.50 -1.95 -6.76
CA GLY A 8 10.91 -1.78 -7.06
C GLY A 8 11.38 -2.64 -8.23
N CYS A 9 10.50 -3.01 -9.15
CA CYS A 9 10.82 -3.87 -10.29
C CYS A 9 11.93 -3.29 -11.19
N ASN A 10 12.19 -2.00 -11.11
CA ASN A 10 13.27 -1.30 -11.80
C ASN A 10 14.67 -1.61 -11.25
N TYR A 11 14.77 -2.25 -10.08
CA TYR A 11 16.04 -2.67 -9.49
C TYR A 11 16.41 -4.13 -9.82
N PHE A 12 15.53 -4.84 -10.51
CA PHE A 12 15.78 -6.24 -10.90
C PHE A 12 16.29 -6.30 -12.34
N ASP A 13 17.35 -7.06 -12.56
CA ASP A 13 17.81 -7.44 -13.89
C ASP A 13 16.95 -8.60 -14.41
N TYR A 14 15.69 -8.27 -14.71
CA TYR A 14 14.70 -9.24 -15.20
C TYR A 14 13.72 -8.56 -16.18
N SER A 15 13.45 -9.23 -17.30
CA SER A 15 12.49 -8.74 -18.28
C SER A 15 11.05 -9.07 -17.89
N PHE A 16 10.37 -8.11 -17.29
CA PHE A 16 8.94 -8.20 -16.99
C PHE A 16 8.09 -7.86 -18.22
N THR A 17 6.88 -8.44 -18.30
CA THR A 17 5.86 -7.98 -19.27
C THR A 17 5.50 -6.50 -19.04
N PRO A 18 4.85 -5.80 -20.01
CA PRO A 18 4.73 -4.32 -19.98
C PRO A 18 4.00 -3.71 -18.79
N GLY A 19 3.11 -4.45 -18.13
CA GLY A 19 2.25 -3.91 -17.07
C GLY A 19 3.00 -3.24 -15.92
N ARG A 20 2.67 -1.97 -15.64
CA ARG A 20 3.30 -1.19 -14.57
C ARG A 20 2.27 -0.45 -13.75
N ILE A 21 2.59 -0.30 -12.47
CA ILE A 21 1.93 0.64 -11.57
C ILE A 21 2.98 1.62 -11.09
N VAL A 22 2.69 2.90 -11.21
CA VAL A 22 3.52 3.99 -10.69
C VAL A 22 2.79 4.60 -9.51
N TRP A 23 3.46 4.63 -8.37
CA TRP A 23 3.01 5.40 -7.22
C TRP A 23 3.75 6.72 -7.17
N ASP A 24 3.06 7.80 -7.57
CA ASP A 24 3.52 9.19 -7.43
C ASP A 24 3.33 9.62 -5.95
N LYS A 25 4.45 9.92 -5.29
CA LYS A 25 4.48 10.31 -3.88
C LYS A 25 4.14 11.77 -3.64
N CYS A 26 3.90 12.54 -4.70
CA CYS A 26 3.66 13.99 -4.64
C CYS A 26 4.75 14.73 -3.83
N ASN A 27 6.01 14.31 -3.98
CA ASN A 27 7.14 14.80 -3.15
C ASN A 27 7.61 16.21 -3.51
N GLY A 28 7.17 16.78 -4.63
CA GLY A 28 7.58 18.10 -5.09
C GLY A 28 9.08 18.16 -5.39
N LYS A 29 9.80 19.05 -4.67
CA LYS A 29 11.25 19.25 -4.83
C LYS A 29 12.06 18.52 -3.74
N SER A 30 11.56 17.45 -3.19
CA SER A 30 12.26 16.64 -2.20
C SER A 30 13.46 15.92 -2.83
N SER A 31 14.49 15.62 -2.04
CA SER A 31 15.61 14.76 -2.44
C SER A 31 15.27 13.27 -2.48
N PHE A 32 14.08 12.88 -2.04
CA PHE A 32 13.61 11.51 -2.11
C PHE A 32 13.02 11.20 -3.50
N SER A 33 12.96 9.91 -3.85
CA SER A 33 12.33 9.47 -5.10
C SER A 33 10.92 10.03 -5.27
N ASP A 34 10.63 10.58 -6.43
CA ASP A 34 9.32 11.14 -6.78
C ASP A 34 8.23 10.07 -6.81
N CYS A 35 8.60 8.86 -7.24
CA CYS A 35 7.68 7.74 -7.40
C CYS A 35 8.34 6.40 -7.06
N GLU A 36 7.52 5.38 -6.90
CA GLU A 36 7.92 3.97 -6.94
C GLU A 36 7.19 3.25 -8.07
N ILE A 37 7.85 2.25 -8.64
CA ILE A 37 7.34 1.48 -9.76
C ILE A 37 7.15 0.03 -9.35
N ALA A 38 5.97 -0.52 -9.66
CA ALA A 38 5.72 -1.95 -9.55
C ALA A 38 5.46 -2.59 -10.91
N TYR A 39 5.95 -3.80 -11.08
CA TYR A 39 5.44 -4.71 -12.10
C TYR A 39 4.02 -5.15 -11.73
N CYS A 40 3.15 -5.28 -12.72
CA CYS A 40 1.78 -5.76 -12.57
C CYS A 40 1.43 -6.76 -13.67
N SER A 41 1.12 -8.00 -13.29
CA SER A 41 0.81 -9.07 -14.26
C SER A 41 -0.62 -9.03 -14.80
N MET A 42 -1.44 -8.08 -14.36
CA MET A 42 -2.89 -8.08 -14.66
C MET A 42 -3.26 -7.23 -15.87
N HIS A 43 -2.33 -6.50 -16.42
CA HIS A 43 -2.52 -5.64 -17.60
C HIS A 43 -1.18 -5.32 -18.28
N ASP A 44 -1.23 -4.78 -19.50
CA ASP A 44 -0.05 -4.39 -20.28
C ASP A 44 0.12 -2.87 -20.39
N SER A 45 -0.61 -2.11 -19.58
CA SER A 45 -0.58 -0.65 -19.53
C SER A 45 0.19 -0.14 -18.32
N VAL A 46 0.39 1.18 -18.26
CA VAL A 46 0.90 1.86 -17.07
C VAL A 46 -0.28 2.50 -16.32
N ARG A 47 -0.37 2.24 -15.02
CA ARG A 47 -1.38 2.83 -14.14
C ARG A 47 -0.71 3.72 -13.11
N LEU A 48 -1.37 4.84 -12.79
CA LEU A 48 -0.86 5.84 -11.85
C LEU A 48 -1.74 5.86 -10.60
N PHE A 49 -1.09 5.78 -9.44
CA PHE A 49 -1.66 6.09 -8.14
C PHE A 49 -0.94 7.30 -7.57
N ARG A 50 -1.67 8.32 -7.13
CA ARG A 50 -1.14 9.54 -6.52
C ARG A 50 -1.49 9.55 -5.04
N TYR A 51 -0.46 9.55 -4.20
CA TYR A 51 -0.68 9.62 -2.75
C TYR A 51 0.56 10.19 -2.07
N MET A 52 0.40 11.36 -1.47
CA MET A 52 1.47 12.06 -0.76
C MET A 52 2.00 11.19 0.38
N TRP A 53 3.31 11.00 0.39
CA TRP A 53 3.98 10.18 1.39
C TRP A 53 5.42 10.65 1.61
N ASN A 54 5.57 11.80 2.30
CA ASN A 54 6.86 12.43 2.52
C ASN A 54 7.00 12.89 3.97
N GLY A 55 7.82 12.20 4.73
CA GLY A 55 8.02 12.52 6.14
C GLY A 55 6.70 12.46 6.91
N MET A 56 6.26 13.60 7.45
CA MET A 56 4.99 13.74 8.16
C MET A 56 3.82 14.12 7.24
N MET A 57 4.08 14.40 5.97
CA MET A 57 3.02 14.73 5.01
C MET A 57 2.46 13.45 4.41
N GLN A 58 1.17 13.27 4.54
CA GLN A 58 0.43 12.13 3.99
C GLN A 58 -0.78 12.62 3.22
N GLY A 59 -1.21 11.84 2.24
CA GLY A 59 -2.40 12.13 1.45
C GLY A 59 -3.67 12.03 2.29
N LYS A 60 -4.68 12.82 1.95
CA LYS A 60 -5.93 12.91 2.69
C LYS A 60 -6.78 11.63 2.57
N SER A 61 -6.88 11.09 1.36
CA SER A 61 -7.65 9.87 1.07
C SER A 61 -7.15 9.21 -0.22
N ILE A 62 -7.64 8.03 -0.55
CA ILE A 62 -7.32 7.34 -1.81
C ILE A 62 -7.66 8.20 -3.03
N ARG A 63 -8.75 8.96 -2.99
CA ARG A 63 -9.21 9.82 -4.10
C ARG A 63 -8.53 11.18 -4.12
N GLU A 64 -8.20 11.72 -2.95
CA GLU A 64 -7.56 13.03 -2.75
C GLU A 64 -6.12 12.87 -2.24
N GLY A 65 -5.39 11.86 -2.73
CA GLY A 65 -4.05 11.54 -2.27
C GLY A 65 -3.01 12.63 -2.54
N TYR A 66 -3.25 13.50 -3.50
CA TYR A 66 -2.42 14.67 -3.79
C TYR A 66 -2.71 15.87 -2.87
N ILE A 67 -3.78 15.81 -2.06
CA ILE A 67 -4.11 16.80 -1.03
C ILE A 67 -3.54 16.31 0.30
N GLN A 68 -2.83 17.18 1.00
CA GLN A 68 -2.27 16.85 2.30
C GLN A 68 -3.37 16.63 3.35
N GLN A 69 -3.21 15.60 4.19
CA GLN A 69 -4.03 15.37 5.38
C GLN A 69 -3.81 16.52 6.38
N GLY A 70 -4.88 17.30 6.63
CA GLY A 70 -4.82 18.46 7.53
C GLY A 70 -4.76 18.07 9.01
N ASN A 71 -5.37 16.93 9.37
CA ASN A 71 -5.37 16.43 10.73
C ASN A 71 -4.27 15.38 10.93
N LYS A 72 -3.17 15.78 11.55
CA LYS A 72 -2.01 14.89 11.80
C LYS A 72 -2.35 13.65 12.65
N LYS A 73 -3.43 13.68 13.45
CA LYS A 73 -3.86 12.52 14.24
C LYS A 73 -4.38 11.38 13.37
N LEU A 74 -4.79 11.66 12.14
CA LEU A 74 -5.23 10.67 11.15
C LEU A 74 -4.10 10.11 10.30
N ASN A 75 -2.87 10.59 10.48
CA ASN A 75 -1.72 10.07 9.76
C ASN A 75 -1.37 8.67 10.25
N GLU A 76 -1.04 7.79 9.30
CA GLU A 76 -0.45 6.49 9.63
C GLU A 76 0.86 6.66 10.37
N LYS A 77 1.04 5.92 11.46
CA LYS A 77 2.32 5.86 12.17
C LYS A 77 3.32 5.05 11.34
N ARG A 78 4.49 5.62 11.09
CA ARG A 78 5.58 4.90 10.43
C ARG A 78 6.30 4.03 11.45
N ILE A 79 6.39 2.74 11.15
CA ILE A 79 7.08 1.73 11.97
C ILE A 79 8.20 1.02 11.21
N HIS A 80 8.31 1.26 9.89
CA HIS A 80 9.30 0.63 9.02
C HIS A 80 9.90 1.66 8.07
N PRO A 81 11.23 1.64 7.80
CA PRO A 81 11.89 2.64 6.96
C PRO A 81 11.35 2.70 5.52
N THR A 82 10.96 1.58 4.95
CA THR A 82 10.40 1.48 3.60
C THR A 82 8.89 1.29 3.58
N GLN A 83 8.20 1.70 4.65
CA GLN A 83 6.75 1.56 4.76
C GLN A 83 6.02 2.25 3.61
N LYS A 84 5.15 1.52 2.96
CA LYS A 84 4.16 2.02 2.00
C LYS A 84 2.83 2.33 2.71
N PRO A 85 2.04 3.30 2.25
CA PRO A 85 0.75 3.61 2.87
C PRO A 85 -0.26 2.49 2.70
N VAL A 86 -1.15 2.30 3.68
CA VAL A 86 -2.27 1.35 3.57
C VAL A 86 -3.15 1.71 2.38
N ALA A 87 -3.39 3.00 2.14
CA ALA A 87 -4.15 3.52 1.01
C ALA A 87 -3.68 3.00 -0.37
N LEU A 88 -2.37 2.74 -0.54
CA LEU A 88 -1.84 2.16 -1.77
C LEU A 88 -2.38 0.74 -2.00
N TYR A 89 -2.39 -0.07 -0.96
CA TYR A 89 -2.88 -1.45 -1.04
C TYR A 89 -4.40 -1.52 -1.10
N GLU A 90 -5.11 -0.63 -0.42
CA GLU A 90 -6.57 -0.48 -0.56
C GLU A 90 -6.92 -0.17 -2.03
N TRP A 91 -6.23 0.79 -2.65
CA TRP A 91 -6.41 1.12 -4.07
C TRP A 91 -6.10 -0.07 -5.00
N LEU A 92 -5.09 -0.87 -4.68
CA LEU A 92 -4.75 -2.08 -5.43
C LEU A 92 -5.85 -3.14 -5.30
N PHE A 93 -6.36 -3.36 -4.10
CA PHE A 93 -7.38 -4.38 -3.86
C PHE A 93 -8.74 -3.98 -4.44
N GLU A 94 -9.12 -2.70 -4.38
CA GLU A 94 -10.32 -2.20 -5.06
C GLU A 94 -10.31 -2.48 -6.57
N ARG A 95 -9.14 -2.46 -7.20
CA ARG A 95 -9.00 -2.64 -8.66
C ARG A 95 -8.80 -4.08 -9.08
N TYR A 96 -8.09 -4.85 -8.28
CA TYR A 96 -7.54 -6.13 -8.75
C TYR A 96 -7.95 -7.33 -7.90
N ALA A 97 -8.45 -7.14 -6.69
CA ALA A 97 -8.94 -8.21 -5.85
C ALA A 97 -10.46 -8.38 -5.98
N LYS A 98 -10.93 -9.58 -5.71
CA LYS A 98 -12.35 -9.94 -5.64
C LYS A 98 -12.60 -10.65 -4.30
N ILE A 99 -13.84 -10.64 -3.84
CA ILE A 99 -14.26 -11.42 -2.68
C ILE A 99 -13.84 -12.88 -2.87
N GLY A 100 -13.16 -13.45 -1.86
CA GLY A 100 -12.64 -14.82 -1.90
C GLY A 100 -11.20 -14.94 -2.43
N ASP A 101 -10.61 -13.88 -2.99
CA ASP A 101 -9.18 -13.88 -3.33
C ASP A 101 -8.32 -13.97 -2.05
N LYS A 102 -7.17 -14.61 -2.19
CA LYS A 102 -6.18 -14.76 -1.11
C LYS A 102 -4.96 -13.90 -1.43
N ILE A 103 -4.51 -13.13 -0.45
CA ILE A 103 -3.34 -12.29 -0.55
C ILE A 103 -2.14 -13.01 0.07
N LEU A 104 -1.03 -13.00 -0.65
CA LEU A 104 0.26 -13.43 -0.16
C LEU A 104 1.24 -12.25 -0.23
N ASP A 105 1.76 -11.84 0.93
CA ASP A 105 2.85 -10.88 1.02
C ASP A 105 4.11 -11.56 1.55
N THR A 106 5.13 -11.62 0.73
CA THR A 106 6.40 -12.28 1.06
C THR A 106 7.38 -11.38 1.81
N HIS A 107 7.07 -10.08 1.96
CA HIS A 107 7.92 -9.07 2.60
C HIS A 107 7.05 -8.04 3.33
N VAL A 108 6.40 -8.47 4.41
CA VAL A 108 5.35 -7.74 5.13
C VAL A 108 5.80 -6.37 5.63
N GLY A 109 7.01 -6.28 6.20
CA GLY A 109 7.53 -5.05 6.77
C GLY A 109 6.58 -4.43 7.80
N SER A 110 5.92 -3.35 7.44
CA SER A 110 4.96 -2.64 8.29
C SER A 110 3.54 -3.22 8.29
N ALA A 111 3.27 -4.27 7.54
CA ALA A 111 1.96 -4.90 7.33
C ALA A 111 0.89 -4.02 6.65
N SER A 112 1.25 -2.99 5.93
CA SER A 112 0.26 -2.12 5.25
C SER A 112 -0.62 -2.90 4.25
N SER A 113 -0.06 -3.90 3.57
CA SER A 113 -0.80 -4.80 2.67
C SER A 113 -1.80 -5.68 3.42
N LEU A 114 -1.41 -6.21 4.59
CA LEU A 114 -2.25 -7.09 5.39
C LEU A 114 -3.39 -6.33 6.06
N ILE A 115 -3.13 -5.10 6.52
CA ILE A 115 -4.15 -4.19 7.06
C ILE A 115 -5.19 -3.87 5.98
N ALA A 116 -4.74 -3.53 4.78
CA ALA A 116 -5.64 -3.28 3.66
C ALA A 116 -6.46 -4.54 3.28
N ALA A 117 -5.86 -5.73 3.34
CA ALA A 117 -6.54 -6.99 3.09
C ALA A 117 -7.62 -7.29 4.14
N GLU A 118 -7.31 -7.07 5.43
CA GLU A 118 -8.25 -7.20 6.55
C GLU A 118 -9.46 -6.28 6.34
N ARG A 119 -9.21 -4.99 6.06
CA ARG A 119 -10.25 -4.00 5.79
C ARG A 119 -11.10 -4.34 4.56
N ALA A 120 -10.51 -5.00 3.56
CA ALA A 120 -11.21 -5.45 2.37
C ALA A 120 -11.95 -6.78 2.56
N GLY A 121 -11.82 -7.45 3.72
CA GLY A 121 -12.41 -8.77 3.99
C GLY A 121 -11.78 -9.88 3.16
N LEU A 122 -10.51 -9.74 2.80
CA LEU A 122 -9.75 -10.74 2.07
C LEU A 122 -8.99 -11.66 3.03
N GLN A 123 -8.79 -12.90 2.64
CA GLN A 123 -7.87 -13.80 3.35
C GLN A 123 -6.43 -13.44 3.01
N TYR A 124 -5.53 -13.53 3.96
CA TYR A 124 -4.14 -13.21 3.70
C TYR A 124 -3.16 -14.08 4.49
N VAL A 125 -1.96 -14.20 3.95
CA VAL A 125 -0.77 -14.77 4.60
C VAL A 125 0.39 -13.83 4.31
N GLY A 126 1.20 -13.55 5.32
CA GLY A 126 2.36 -12.69 5.18
C GLY A 126 3.59 -13.30 5.85
N PHE A 127 4.78 -12.99 5.31
CA PHE A 127 6.05 -13.40 5.88
C PHE A 127 6.90 -12.17 6.20
N GLU A 128 7.45 -12.15 7.41
CA GLU A 128 8.44 -11.15 7.86
C GLU A 128 9.59 -11.89 8.53
N LYS A 129 10.81 -11.64 8.04
CA LYS A 129 12.02 -12.30 8.51
C LYS A 129 12.56 -11.68 9.81
N ASP A 130 12.42 -10.36 9.93
CA ASP A 130 12.90 -9.63 11.09
C ASP A 130 11.92 -9.77 12.25
N GLU A 131 12.40 -10.33 13.37
CA GLU A 131 11.55 -10.60 14.55
C GLU A 131 10.96 -9.32 15.17
N TYR A 132 11.69 -8.21 15.16
CA TYR A 132 11.21 -6.93 15.66
C TYR A 132 10.07 -6.43 14.80
N TYR A 133 10.26 -6.37 13.47
CA TYR A 133 9.20 -5.93 12.55
C TYR A 133 8.02 -6.90 12.53
N TYR A 134 8.25 -8.19 12.68
CA TYR A 134 7.17 -9.16 12.85
C TYR A 134 6.27 -8.81 14.04
N LYS A 135 6.85 -8.59 15.24
CA LYS A 135 6.10 -8.24 16.45
C LYS A 135 5.35 -6.91 16.31
N VAL A 136 6.01 -5.88 15.77
CA VAL A 136 5.41 -4.56 15.61
C VAL A 136 4.30 -4.57 14.55
N SER A 137 4.46 -5.32 13.47
CA SER A 137 3.45 -5.48 12.43
C SER A 137 2.20 -6.20 12.95
N GLN A 138 2.37 -7.25 13.76
CA GLN A 138 1.24 -7.96 14.40
C GLN A 138 0.41 -7.03 15.30
N LYS A 139 1.08 -6.18 16.07
CA LYS A 139 0.41 -5.17 16.88
C LYS A 139 -0.36 -4.19 16.00
N ARG A 140 0.27 -3.69 14.94
CA ARG A 140 -0.35 -2.75 14.01
C ARG A 140 -1.57 -3.33 13.30
N ILE A 141 -1.55 -4.60 12.87
CA ILE A 141 -2.71 -5.27 12.27
C ILE A 141 -3.89 -5.26 13.24
N LYS A 142 -3.66 -5.57 14.52
CA LYS A 142 -4.71 -5.59 15.55
C LYS A 142 -5.32 -4.21 15.80
N GLU A 143 -4.49 -3.15 15.77
CA GLU A 143 -4.91 -1.78 16.07
C GLU A 143 -5.57 -1.10 14.87
N GLU A 144 -5.08 -1.33 13.65
CA GLU A 144 -5.48 -0.61 12.45
C GLU A 144 -6.28 -1.46 11.44
N GLY A 145 -6.29 -2.80 11.60
CA GLY A 145 -7.01 -3.72 10.72
C GLY A 145 -8.52 -3.74 10.94
N VAL A 146 -8.98 -3.35 12.12
CA VAL A 146 -10.42 -3.33 12.46
C VAL A 146 -11.12 -2.30 11.56
N ARG A 147 -12.23 -2.72 10.94
CA ARG A 147 -13.11 -1.80 10.20
C ARG A 147 -13.79 -0.88 11.21
N ASP A 148 -13.49 0.42 11.16
CA ASP A 148 -14.38 1.41 11.76
C ASP A 148 -15.67 1.43 10.94
N GLU A 149 -16.75 0.86 11.46
CA GLU A 149 -18.09 0.89 10.85
C GLU A 149 -18.54 2.34 10.58
N ASP A 150 -18.07 3.28 11.41
CA ASP A 150 -18.36 4.72 11.29
C ASP A 150 -17.72 5.41 10.06
N ASN A 151 -16.77 4.78 9.38
CA ASN A 151 -16.07 5.35 8.23
C ASN A 151 -16.70 4.97 6.87
N LEU A 152 -17.73 4.13 6.84
CA LEU A 152 -18.42 3.71 5.61
C LEU A 152 -19.34 4.80 5.05
N GLU A 153 -19.89 5.66 5.89
CA GLU A 153 -20.78 6.76 5.45
C GLU A 153 -20.04 7.91 4.76
N SER A 154 -18.76 8.13 5.07
CA SER A 154 -17.96 9.20 4.47
C SER A 154 -17.33 8.82 3.11
N ARG A 155 -17.51 7.57 2.65
CA ARG A 155 -16.92 7.04 1.41
C ARG A 155 -17.94 6.84 0.28
N ARG A 156 -19.22 7.21 0.50
CA ARG A 156 -20.27 7.21 -0.55
C ARG A 156 -20.36 8.52 -1.32
#